data_8ad73ce18420b0a85fbe41d93f552790
#
_entry.id   8ad73ce18420b0a85fbe41d93f552790
#
_cell.length_a   1.000
_cell.length_b   1.000
_cell.length_c   1.000
_cell.angle_alpha   90.00
_cell.angle_beta   90.00
_cell.angle_gamma   90.00
#
_symmetry.space_group_name_H-M   'P 1'
#
loop_
_entity.id
_entity.type
_entity.pdbx_description
1 polymer ?
#
loop_
_entity_poly.entity_id
_entity_poly.type
_entity_poly.pdbx_seq_one_letter_code
_entity_poly.pdbx_strand_id
1 'polypeptide(L)'
;MTYYLPPEKGEDLLGEASARRILEDAMVRDAELVAIPLSRLHADMLNLSTRQLGLFLQKLTTYGYRVAIVGDIEPFIDRSSSLRDFVYESNRGQHVWFVKDEAHLREKLG
;
A
#
# COMPACT_ATOMS: atom_id res chain seq x y z
N MET A 1 -3.30 -6.32 16.09
CA MET A 1 -2.93 -5.03 15.47
C MET A 1 -4.12 -4.45 14.74
N THR A 2 -4.41 -3.18 14.99
CA THR A 2 -5.50 -2.48 14.32
C THR A 2 -5.06 -1.93 12.99
N TYR A 3 -5.93 -2.01 11.99
CA TYR A 3 -5.63 -1.45 10.68
C TYR A 3 -6.82 -0.67 10.11
N TYR A 4 -6.49 0.32 9.29
CA TYR A 4 -7.48 1.11 8.56
C TYR A 4 -7.50 0.61 7.10
N LEU A 5 -8.68 0.21 6.64
CA LEU A 5 -8.90 -0.24 5.27
C LEU A 5 -9.86 0.74 4.59
N PRO A 6 -9.36 1.68 3.76
CA PRO A 6 -10.23 2.56 2.99
C PRO A 6 -11.17 1.79 2.07
N PRO A 7 -12.30 2.38 1.66
CA PRO A 7 -13.19 1.73 0.70
C PRO A 7 -12.50 1.38 -0.61
N GLU A 8 -12.91 0.29 -1.24
CA GLU A 8 -12.36 -0.14 -2.52
C GLU A 8 -12.68 0.85 -3.66
N LYS A 9 -13.76 1.59 -3.54
CA LYS A 9 -14.19 2.59 -4.52
C LYS A 9 -13.98 3.98 -3.97
N GLY A 10 -13.53 4.88 -4.82
CA GLY A 10 -13.25 6.26 -4.45
C GLY A 10 -12.28 6.87 -5.45
N GLU A 11 -11.75 8.05 -5.12
CA GLU A 11 -10.75 8.68 -5.97
C GLU A 11 -9.48 7.86 -6.01
N ASP A 12 -8.81 7.88 -7.17
CA ASP A 12 -7.52 7.23 -7.33
C ASP A 12 -6.50 7.85 -6.39
N LEU A 13 -5.70 6.99 -5.76
CA LEU A 13 -4.63 7.43 -4.87
C LEU A 13 -3.35 7.60 -5.69
N LEU A 14 -2.71 8.74 -5.53
CA LEU A 14 -1.50 9.08 -6.27
C LEU A 14 -0.57 9.93 -5.41
N GLY A 15 0.63 9.41 -5.15
CA GLY A 15 1.72 10.14 -4.57
C GLY A 15 1.51 10.67 -3.17
N GLU A 16 2.29 11.69 -2.83
CA GLU A 16 2.35 12.23 -1.47
C GLU A 16 1.04 12.89 -1.02
N ALA A 17 0.32 13.56 -1.91
CA ALA A 17 -0.92 14.23 -1.56
C ALA A 17 -1.99 13.25 -1.09
N SER A 18 -2.10 12.09 -1.79
CA SER A 18 -3.02 11.03 -1.37
C SER A 18 -2.57 10.40 -0.06
N ALA A 19 -1.27 10.21 0.11
CA ALA A 19 -0.73 9.66 1.36
C ALA A 19 -1.07 10.54 2.55
N ARG A 20 -1.03 11.86 2.39
CA ARG A 20 -1.39 12.79 3.45
C ARG A 20 -2.83 12.61 3.91
N ARG A 21 -3.77 12.45 2.98
CA ARG A 21 -5.18 12.23 3.31
C ARG A 21 -5.39 10.90 4.04
N ILE A 22 -4.72 9.85 3.55
CA ILE A 22 -4.77 8.54 4.22
C ILE A 22 -4.18 8.63 5.62
N LEU A 23 -3.08 9.36 5.78
CA LEU A 23 -2.43 9.56 7.07
C LEU A 23 -3.39 10.21 8.08
N GLU A 24 -4.09 11.27 7.66
CA GLU A 24 -5.05 11.94 8.52
C GLU A 24 -6.18 10.99 8.96
N ASP A 25 -6.71 10.21 8.03
CA ASP A 25 -7.76 9.25 8.33
C ASP A 25 -7.28 8.15 9.29
N ALA A 26 -6.06 7.66 9.09
CA ALA A 26 -5.47 6.64 9.96
C ALA A 26 -5.26 7.16 11.38
N MET A 27 -4.83 8.41 11.51
CA MET A 27 -4.61 9.03 12.81
C MET A 27 -5.90 9.17 13.59
N VAL A 28 -6.98 9.60 12.94
CA VAL A 28 -8.30 9.71 13.58
C VAL A 28 -8.78 8.36 14.09
N ARG A 29 -8.45 7.29 13.39
CA ARG A 29 -8.88 5.93 13.75
C ARG A 29 -7.91 5.21 14.67
N ASP A 30 -6.81 5.85 15.04
CA ASP A 30 -5.77 5.26 15.89
C ASP A 30 -5.29 3.91 15.34
N ALA A 31 -5.13 3.82 14.03
CA ALA A 31 -4.66 2.62 13.37
C ALA A 31 -3.15 2.49 13.46
N GLU A 32 -2.65 1.25 13.45
CA GLU A 32 -1.21 0.96 13.45
C GLU A 32 -0.72 0.61 12.04
N LEU A 33 -1.61 0.11 11.20
CA LEU A 33 -1.32 -0.28 9.83
C LEU A 33 -2.39 0.29 8.91
N VAL A 34 -1.98 0.69 7.71
CA VAL A 34 -2.91 1.14 6.68
C VAL A 34 -2.95 0.08 5.59
N ALA A 35 -4.14 -0.46 5.32
CA ALA A 35 -4.35 -1.46 4.29
C ALA A 35 -5.00 -0.77 3.08
N ILE A 36 -4.26 -0.63 1.99
CA ILE A 36 -4.69 0.13 0.82
C ILE A 36 -5.17 -0.83 -0.27
N PRO A 37 -6.44 -0.75 -0.70
CA PRO A 37 -6.90 -1.58 -1.81
C PRO A 37 -6.10 -1.26 -3.08
N LEU A 38 -5.58 -2.30 -3.73
CA LEU A 38 -4.85 -2.15 -4.99
C LEU A 38 -5.69 -1.42 -6.04
N SER A 39 -6.99 -1.67 -6.04
CA SER A 39 -7.94 -1.04 -6.96
C SER A 39 -8.01 0.48 -6.82
N ARG A 40 -7.58 1.03 -5.69
CA ARG A 40 -7.56 2.49 -5.45
C ARG A 40 -6.33 3.17 -6.00
N LEU A 41 -5.29 2.41 -6.34
CA LEU A 41 -4.02 3.00 -6.81
C LEU A 41 -4.16 3.47 -8.26
N HIS A 42 -3.76 4.73 -8.51
CA HIS A 42 -3.63 5.22 -9.88
C HIS A 42 -2.60 4.37 -10.62
N ALA A 43 -2.79 4.20 -11.93
CA ALA A 43 -1.89 3.38 -12.76
C ALA A 43 -0.42 3.80 -12.62
N ASP A 44 -0.16 5.10 -12.49
CA ASP A 44 1.19 5.64 -12.35
C ASP A 44 1.89 5.15 -11.08
N MET A 45 1.13 4.76 -10.04
CA MET A 45 1.70 4.21 -8.81
C MET A 45 2.40 2.88 -9.07
N LEU A 46 1.91 2.10 -10.04
CA LEU A 46 2.47 0.80 -10.36
C LEU A 46 3.59 0.88 -11.40
N ASN A 47 3.84 2.07 -11.93
CA ASN A 47 5.00 2.35 -12.77
C ASN A 47 6.07 3.01 -11.88
N LEU A 48 7.07 2.24 -11.47
CA LEU A 48 8.07 2.72 -10.51
C LEU A 48 8.88 3.91 -11.02
N SER A 49 8.98 4.08 -12.35
CA SER A 49 9.73 5.22 -12.91
C SER A 49 9.09 6.56 -12.59
N THR A 50 7.80 6.60 -12.24
CA THR A 50 7.12 7.83 -11.85
C THR A 50 7.45 8.27 -10.43
N ARG A 51 8.01 7.38 -9.61
CA ARG A 51 8.31 7.59 -8.18
C ARG A 51 7.09 7.80 -7.28
N GLN A 52 5.89 7.74 -7.83
CA GLN A 52 4.67 8.06 -7.06
C GLN A 52 4.40 7.05 -5.95
N LEU A 53 4.63 5.75 -6.20
CA LEU A 53 4.45 4.74 -5.15
C LEU A 53 5.44 4.94 -4.02
N GLY A 54 6.71 5.19 -4.35
CA GLY A 54 7.75 5.43 -3.36
C GLY A 54 7.41 6.62 -2.46
N LEU A 55 6.97 7.73 -3.05
CA LEU A 55 6.58 8.93 -2.30
C LEU A 55 5.37 8.65 -1.39
N PHE A 56 4.39 7.92 -1.90
CA PHE A 56 3.22 7.52 -1.14
C PHE A 56 3.60 6.68 0.08
N LEU A 57 4.37 5.62 -0.13
CA LEU A 57 4.78 4.71 0.93
C LEU A 57 5.69 5.40 1.95
N GLN A 58 6.62 6.22 1.46
CA GLN A 58 7.57 6.93 2.34
C GLN A 58 6.83 7.88 3.28
N LYS A 59 5.81 8.57 2.79
CA LYS A 59 5.03 9.49 3.63
C LYS A 59 4.39 8.74 4.80
N LEU A 60 3.79 7.59 4.53
CA LEU A 60 3.11 6.81 5.56
C LEU A 60 4.11 6.16 6.54
N THR A 61 5.18 5.57 6.02
CA THR A 61 6.16 4.89 6.88
C THR A 61 6.97 5.87 7.73
N THR A 62 7.23 7.08 7.23
CA THR A 62 7.92 8.12 7.99
C THR A 62 7.14 8.49 9.25
N TYR A 63 5.81 8.45 9.19
CA TYR A 63 4.97 8.72 10.35
C TYR A 63 4.67 7.48 11.18
N GLY A 64 5.40 6.40 10.95
CA GLY A 64 5.34 5.21 11.79
C GLY A 64 4.27 4.20 11.39
N TYR A 65 3.61 4.37 10.27
CA TYR A 65 2.59 3.42 9.82
C TYR A 65 3.20 2.30 9.00
N ARG A 66 2.74 1.08 9.27
CA ARG A 66 2.97 -0.03 8.38
C ARG A 66 1.92 0.03 7.27
N VAL A 67 2.27 -0.45 6.08
CA VAL A 67 1.39 -0.37 4.93
C VAL A 67 1.24 -1.74 4.30
N ALA A 68 0.01 -2.12 3.96
CA ALA A 68 -0.26 -3.31 3.17
C ALA A 68 -1.05 -2.88 1.93
N ILE A 69 -0.59 -3.29 0.76
CA ILE A 69 -1.34 -3.13 -0.50
C ILE A 69 -2.12 -4.42 -0.70
N VAL A 70 -3.43 -4.30 -0.79
CA VAL A 70 -4.34 -5.46 -0.77
C VAL A 70 -4.98 -5.66 -2.14
N GLY A 71 -4.67 -6.74 -2.81
CA GLY A 71 -5.21 -7.07 -4.11
C GLY A 71 -4.30 -7.99 -4.92
N ASP A 72 -4.77 -8.41 -6.09
CA ASP A 72 -4.02 -9.29 -6.98
C ASP A 72 -2.99 -8.50 -7.77
N ILE A 73 -1.74 -8.54 -7.34
CA ILE A 73 -0.63 -7.83 -7.96
C ILE A 73 -0.04 -8.58 -9.18
N GLU A 74 -0.40 -9.85 -9.36
CA GLU A 74 0.21 -10.70 -10.40
C GLU A 74 0.17 -10.10 -11.81
N PRO A 75 -0.98 -9.56 -12.30
CA PRO A 75 -1.00 -8.99 -13.65
C PRO A 75 0.01 -7.86 -13.85
N PHE A 76 0.35 -7.14 -12.79
CA PHE A 76 1.26 -6.00 -12.86
C PHE A 76 2.71 -6.41 -12.77
N ILE A 77 3.04 -7.38 -11.91
CA ILE A 77 4.42 -7.86 -11.80
C ILE A 77 4.82 -8.72 -12.98
N ASP A 78 3.87 -9.34 -13.68
CA ASP A 78 4.13 -10.07 -14.91
C ASP A 78 4.66 -9.16 -16.03
N ARG A 79 4.33 -7.88 -15.98
CA ARG A 79 4.72 -6.89 -17.00
C ARG A 79 5.92 -6.06 -16.60
N SER A 80 6.36 -6.13 -15.36
CA SER A 80 7.41 -5.25 -14.85
C SER A 80 8.31 -5.99 -13.88
N SER A 81 9.53 -6.27 -14.31
CA SER A 81 10.52 -6.92 -13.46
C SER A 81 10.91 -6.03 -12.27
N SER A 82 10.98 -4.72 -12.47
CA SER A 82 11.32 -3.80 -11.38
C SER A 82 10.22 -3.78 -10.32
N LEU A 83 8.95 -3.81 -10.72
CA LEU A 83 7.86 -3.89 -9.76
C LEU A 83 7.87 -5.23 -9.02
N ARG A 84 8.11 -6.32 -9.75
CA ARG A 84 8.22 -7.64 -9.13
C ARG A 84 9.30 -7.68 -8.06
N ASP A 85 10.48 -7.14 -8.36
CA ASP A 85 11.58 -7.10 -7.41
C ASP A 85 11.23 -6.23 -6.20
N PHE A 86 10.57 -5.11 -6.43
CA PHE A 86 10.13 -4.23 -5.35
C PHE A 86 9.12 -4.93 -4.42
N VAL A 87 8.14 -5.63 -4.99
CA VAL A 87 7.14 -6.39 -4.23
C VAL A 87 7.82 -7.49 -3.41
N TYR A 88 8.73 -8.23 -4.04
CA TYR A 88 9.45 -9.31 -3.37
C TYR A 88 10.25 -8.79 -2.18
N GLU A 89 11.02 -7.72 -2.37
CA GLU A 89 11.81 -7.14 -1.30
C GLU A 89 10.94 -6.56 -0.19
N SER A 90 9.84 -5.90 -0.54
CA SER A 90 8.91 -5.34 0.45
C SER A 90 8.33 -6.43 1.34
N ASN A 91 7.93 -7.54 0.74
CA ASN A 91 7.31 -8.66 1.47
C ASN A 91 8.26 -9.38 2.43
N ARG A 92 9.57 -9.23 2.23
CA ARG A 92 10.57 -9.78 3.14
C ARG A 92 10.76 -8.92 4.39
N GLY A 93 10.32 -7.67 4.33
CA GLY A 93 10.47 -6.72 5.43
C GLY A 93 9.24 -6.64 6.32
N GLN A 94 9.22 -5.62 7.16
CA GLN A 94 8.17 -5.42 8.17
C GLN A 94 7.35 -4.15 7.95
N HIS A 95 7.69 -3.33 6.96
CA HIS A 95 7.08 -2.01 6.82
C HIS A 95 6.05 -1.92 5.70
N VAL A 96 6.26 -2.65 4.61
CA VAL A 96 5.36 -2.63 3.45
C VAL A 96 5.14 -4.05 2.99
N TRP A 97 3.88 -4.44 2.88
CA TRP A 97 3.49 -5.76 2.38
C TRP A 97 2.55 -5.63 1.20
N PHE A 98 2.64 -6.58 0.28
CA PHE A 98 1.68 -6.78 -0.80
C PHE A 98 0.98 -8.10 -0.53
N VAL A 99 -0.31 -8.04 -0.22
CA VAL A 99 -1.09 -9.24 0.14
C VAL A 99 -2.23 -9.40 -0.85
N LYS A 100 -2.64 -10.64 -1.05
CA LYS A 100 -3.62 -10.99 -2.06
C LYS A 100 -5.02 -10.46 -1.72
N ASP A 101 -5.39 -10.56 -0.46
CA ASP A 101 -6.71 -10.15 0.04
C ASP A 101 -6.61 -9.84 1.53
N GLU A 102 -7.73 -9.44 2.10
CA GLU A 102 -7.78 -9.09 3.53
C GLU A 102 -7.55 -10.30 4.43
N ALA A 103 -8.01 -11.47 4.03
CA ALA A 103 -7.76 -12.71 4.80
C ALA A 103 -6.27 -12.99 4.90
N HIS A 104 -5.53 -12.82 3.80
CA HIS A 104 -4.07 -12.99 3.78
C HIS A 104 -3.40 -11.96 4.71
N LEU A 105 -3.90 -10.72 4.72
CA LEU A 105 -3.39 -9.70 5.62
C LEU A 105 -3.57 -10.12 7.08
N ARG A 106 -4.75 -10.60 7.44
CA ARG A 106 -5.02 -11.05 8.82
C ARG A 106 -4.13 -12.21 9.22
N GLU A 107 -3.85 -13.13 8.32
CA GLU A 107 -2.91 -14.22 8.59
C GLU A 107 -1.52 -13.70 8.92
N LYS A 108 -1.03 -12.70 8.15
CA LYS A 108 0.29 -12.12 8.39
C LYS A 108 0.35 -11.36 9.72
N LEU A 109 -0.75 -10.78 10.13
CA LEU A 109 -0.82 -10.06 11.40
C LEU A 109 -0.92 -10.98 12.61
N GLY A 110 -1.27 -12.23 12.39
CA GLY A 110 -1.41 -13.23 13.45
C GLY A 110 -2.69 -13.11 14.17
#